data_b2f6818ccb523c141648455f0c099241
#
_entry.id   b2f6818ccb523c141648455f0c099241
#
_cell.length_a   1.000
_cell.length_b   1.000
_cell.length_c   1.000
_cell.angle_alpha   90.00
_cell.angle_beta   90.00
_cell.angle_gamma   90.00
#
_symmetry.space_group_name_H-M   'P 1'
#
loop_
_entity.id
_entity.type
_entity.pdbx_description
1 polymer ?
#
loop_
_entity_poly.entity_id
_entity_poly.type
_entity_poly.pdbx_seq_one_letter_code
_entity_poly.pdbx_strand_id
1 'polypeptide(L)'
;MCSSLIRVVGFVALACCAAHACARDAVFAYRDGEDSVLLTNLQETGRTALFTVALFREDDAPARLQSTGPRMAPPDVARLVDTIAPSSGLEPQLLLAVISAESGFRAKAVSPKGAQGLMQLMPATARRLGVTDPFDPEQNVRGGARYLTELLRMFNDDMRLALAAYNAGENAVLRHGRAIPPYPETRQYVARVMERYTALRALQ
;
A
#
# COMPACT_ATOMS: atom_id res chain seq x y z
N MET A 1 -4.52 -47.68 16.32
CA MET A 1 -4.79 -47.04 17.62
C MET A 1 -3.49 -46.97 18.37
N CYS A 2 -2.83 -45.85 18.37
CA CYS A 2 -1.74 -45.56 19.31
C CYS A 2 -1.62 -44.04 19.38
N SER A 3 -2.07 -43.48 20.50
CA SER A 3 -2.05 -42.06 20.79
C SER A 3 -0.67 -41.66 21.25
N SER A 4 0.02 -40.79 20.52
CA SER A 4 1.27 -40.19 20.97
C SER A 4 0.96 -38.94 21.83
N LEU A 5 1.26 -39.09 23.13
CA LEU A 5 1.23 -37.99 24.11
C LEU A 5 2.41 -37.05 23.84
N ILE A 6 2.12 -35.82 23.54
CA ILE A 6 3.11 -34.71 23.52
C ILE A 6 3.38 -34.32 24.98
N ARG A 7 4.57 -34.67 25.49
CA ARG A 7 5.06 -34.14 26.77
C ARG A 7 5.80 -32.84 26.52
N VAL A 8 5.18 -31.73 26.88
CA VAL A 8 5.86 -30.43 27.02
C VAL A 8 6.54 -30.43 28.40
N VAL A 9 7.85 -30.52 28.42
CA VAL A 9 8.64 -30.33 29.64
C VAL A 9 9.11 -28.89 29.65
N GLY A 10 8.43 -28.05 30.44
CA GLY A 10 8.84 -26.68 30.68
C GLY A 10 9.97 -26.66 31.75
N PHE A 11 11.11 -26.12 31.37
CA PHE A 11 12.12 -25.66 32.31
C PHE A 11 12.37 -24.18 32.03
N VAL A 12 11.81 -23.31 32.91
CA VAL A 12 12.14 -21.88 32.96
C VAL A 12 13.31 -21.76 33.93
N ALA A 13 14.51 -21.59 33.43
CA ALA A 13 15.64 -21.14 34.24
C ALA A 13 15.82 -19.63 34.03
N LEU A 14 15.42 -18.85 35.02
CA LEU A 14 15.70 -17.43 35.13
C LEU A 14 17.15 -17.26 35.62
N ALA A 15 18.07 -16.84 34.74
CA ALA A 15 19.38 -16.37 35.14
C ALA A 15 19.52 -14.89 34.73
N CYS A 16 19.51 -14.04 35.76
CA CYS A 16 19.79 -12.61 35.68
C CYS A 16 21.30 -12.41 35.63
N CYS A 17 21.87 -11.73 34.62
CA CYS A 17 23.00 -10.81 34.81
C CYS A 17 23.26 -9.94 33.57
N ALA A 18 23.17 -8.67 33.82
CA ALA A 18 23.88 -7.47 33.36
C ALA A 18 24.51 -7.40 31.94
N ALA A 19 24.03 -6.35 31.25
CA ALA A 19 24.75 -5.49 30.29
C ALA A 19 25.36 -6.14 29.04
N HIS A 20 24.71 -5.96 27.89
CA HIS A 20 25.21 -5.31 26.68
C HIS A 20 24.25 -5.53 25.51
N ALA A 21 23.95 -4.46 24.82
CA ALA A 21 23.45 -4.39 23.44
C ALA A 21 22.25 -5.25 23.06
N CYS A 22 21.12 -4.60 22.95
CA CYS A 22 20.02 -4.83 22.01
C CYS A 22 19.97 -6.24 21.36
N ALA A 23 19.68 -7.27 22.16
CA ALA A 23 19.31 -8.57 21.64
C ALA A 23 17.85 -8.47 21.15
N ARG A 24 17.64 -8.56 19.86
CA ARG A 24 16.32 -8.74 19.27
C ARG A 24 15.71 -9.99 19.90
N ASP A 25 14.56 -9.85 20.51
CA ASP A 25 13.83 -10.98 21.06
C ASP A 25 13.40 -11.91 19.90
N ALA A 26 14.16 -12.96 19.67
CA ALA A 26 13.88 -13.96 18.68
C ALA A 26 13.81 -15.32 19.35
N VAL A 27 12.90 -16.17 18.94
CA VAL A 27 12.83 -17.57 19.34
C VAL A 27 13.34 -18.43 18.19
N PHE A 28 14.32 -19.27 18.49
CA PHE A 28 14.91 -20.20 17.55
C PHE A 28 14.36 -21.60 17.82
N ALA A 29 14.05 -22.33 16.78
CA ALA A 29 13.66 -23.72 16.87
C ALA A 29 14.76 -24.62 16.30
N TYR A 30 15.23 -25.56 17.10
CA TYR A 30 16.23 -26.55 16.69
C TYR A 30 15.66 -27.96 16.81
N ARG A 31 16.09 -28.86 15.95
CA ARG A 31 15.75 -30.27 16.10
C ARG A 31 16.57 -30.87 17.25
N ASP A 32 15.87 -31.46 18.21
CA ASP A 32 16.49 -32.12 19.36
C ASP A 32 16.06 -33.59 19.42
N GLY A 33 16.77 -34.44 18.66
CA GLY A 33 16.41 -35.83 18.46
C GLY A 33 15.47 -36.08 17.28
N GLU A 34 14.92 -37.33 17.18
CA GLU A 34 14.08 -37.71 16.03
C GLU A 34 12.66 -37.09 16.06
N ASP A 35 12.10 -36.88 17.26
CA ASP A 35 10.70 -36.43 17.43
C ASP A 35 10.53 -35.20 18.34
N SER A 36 11.60 -34.45 18.63
CA SER A 36 11.53 -33.30 19.52
C SER A 36 12.12 -32.04 18.89
N VAL A 37 11.53 -30.90 19.24
CA VAL A 37 11.98 -29.55 18.82
C VAL A 37 12.28 -28.74 20.06
N LEU A 38 13.51 -28.24 20.15
CA LEU A 38 13.92 -27.27 21.18
C LEU A 38 13.58 -25.88 20.73
N LEU A 39 12.81 -25.13 21.54
CA LEU A 39 12.57 -23.71 21.35
C LEU A 39 13.41 -22.93 22.38
N THR A 40 14.24 -22.03 21.90
CA THR A 40 15.10 -21.20 22.76
C THR A 40 15.24 -19.79 22.20
N ASN A 41 15.47 -18.82 23.08
CA ASN A 41 15.81 -17.44 22.72
C ASN A 41 17.31 -17.24 22.51
N LEU A 42 18.12 -18.29 22.63
CA LEU A 42 19.55 -18.26 22.38
C LEU A 42 19.87 -18.89 21.05
N GLN A 43 20.67 -18.19 20.24
CA GLN A 43 21.19 -18.74 19.01
C GLN A 43 22.34 -19.73 19.33
N GLU A 44 22.13 -21.00 19.06
CA GLU A 44 23.16 -22.01 19.26
C GLU A 44 24.18 -22.01 18.11
N THR A 45 25.45 -21.83 18.45
CA THR A 45 26.55 -21.83 17.48
C THR A 45 26.77 -23.25 16.97
N GLY A 46 26.72 -23.45 15.64
CA GLY A 46 26.95 -24.76 15.00
C GLY A 46 25.70 -25.60 14.75
N ARG A 47 24.50 -25.13 15.13
CA ARG A 47 23.22 -25.77 14.78
C ARG A 47 22.41 -24.93 13.82
N THR A 48 21.80 -25.52 12.81
CA THR A 48 20.92 -24.84 11.88
C THR A 48 19.51 -24.81 12.48
N ALA A 49 18.98 -23.62 12.72
CA ALA A 49 17.61 -23.47 13.17
C ALA A 49 16.62 -23.93 12.08
N LEU A 50 15.60 -24.69 12.48
CA LEU A 50 14.50 -25.09 11.59
C LEU A 50 13.67 -23.89 11.14
N PHE A 51 13.41 -22.97 12.07
CA PHE A 51 12.80 -21.66 11.81
C PHE A 51 13.15 -20.69 12.95
N THR A 52 13.00 -19.42 12.67
CA THR A 52 13.21 -18.32 13.63
C THR A 52 11.97 -17.45 13.65
N VAL A 53 11.41 -17.21 14.84
CA VAL A 53 10.32 -16.27 15.04
C VAL A 53 10.87 -15.05 15.77
N ALA A 54 10.84 -13.89 15.14
CA ALA A 54 11.13 -12.64 15.82
C ALA A 54 9.91 -12.23 16.65
N LEU A 55 10.09 -12.04 17.96
CA LEU A 55 9.06 -11.51 18.84
C LEU A 55 9.15 -9.98 18.78
N PHE A 56 8.13 -9.34 18.23
CA PHE A 56 8.01 -7.88 18.26
C PHE A 56 7.27 -7.46 19.53
N ARG A 57 7.86 -6.54 20.30
CA ARG A 57 7.12 -5.82 21.34
C ARG A 57 6.20 -4.80 20.66
N GLU A 58 5.04 -4.55 21.25
CA GLU A 58 4.07 -3.56 20.75
C GLU A 58 4.70 -2.16 20.59
N ASP A 59 5.72 -1.85 21.40
CA ASP A 59 6.45 -0.57 21.39
C ASP A 59 7.50 -0.48 20.27
N ASP A 60 7.95 -1.62 19.72
CA ASP A 60 8.89 -1.72 18.62
C ASP A 60 8.16 -1.91 17.27
N ALA A 61 6.88 -1.59 17.18
CA ALA A 61 6.18 -1.66 15.91
C ALA A 61 6.94 -0.81 14.90
N PRO A 62 7.77 -1.41 14.01
CA PRO A 62 8.32 -0.68 12.89
C PRO A 62 7.12 -0.10 12.17
N ALA A 63 7.21 1.17 11.82
CA ALA A 63 6.17 1.91 11.14
C ALA A 63 5.35 0.97 10.26
N ARG A 64 4.19 0.55 10.77
CA ARG A 64 3.19 -0.35 10.21
C ARG A 64 3.77 -1.22 9.07
N LEU A 65 3.89 -2.53 9.31
CA LEU A 65 3.72 -3.50 8.23
C LEU A 65 2.47 -3.05 7.47
N GLN A 66 2.70 -2.30 6.40
CA GLN A 66 1.62 -1.94 5.49
C GLN A 66 1.14 -3.29 4.98
N SER A 67 -0.05 -3.68 5.41
CA SER A 67 -0.71 -4.85 4.88
C SER A 67 -0.64 -4.75 3.36
N THR A 68 0.11 -5.63 2.70
CA THR A 68 0.26 -5.68 1.24
C THR A 68 -1.04 -6.13 0.56
N GLY A 69 -2.09 -6.37 1.33
CA GLY A 69 -3.44 -6.56 0.80
C GLY A 69 -4.04 -5.23 0.29
N PRO A 70 -4.94 -5.27 -0.69
CA PRO A 70 -5.62 -4.09 -1.17
C PRO A 70 -6.35 -3.42 0.00
N ARG A 71 -5.87 -2.25 0.42
CA ARG A 71 -6.50 -1.49 1.50
C ARG A 71 -7.91 -1.13 1.04
N MET A 72 -8.92 -1.68 1.73
CA MET A 72 -10.33 -1.34 1.45
C MET A 72 -10.53 0.17 1.59
N ALA A 73 -11.32 0.74 0.70
CA ALA A 73 -11.68 2.15 0.80
C ALA A 73 -12.50 2.38 2.09
N PRO A 74 -12.24 3.46 2.83
CA PRO A 74 -13.11 3.87 3.91
C PRO A 74 -14.55 4.06 3.38
N PRO A 75 -15.59 3.70 4.17
CA PRO A 75 -16.99 3.71 3.69
C PRO A 75 -17.47 5.09 3.22
N ASP A 76 -16.97 6.17 3.80
CA ASP A 76 -17.25 7.55 3.39
C ASP A 76 -16.65 7.87 2.02
N VAL A 77 -15.40 7.45 1.76
CA VAL A 77 -14.75 7.63 0.45
C VAL A 77 -15.41 6.74 -0.60
N ALA A 78 -15.78 5.50 -0.27
CA ALA A 78 -16.47 4.61 -1.19
C ALA A 78 -17.81 5.22 -1.66
N ARG A 79 -18.67 5.66 -0.73
CA ARG A 79 -19.94 6.33 -1.06
C ARG A 79 -19.74 7.60 -1.89
N LEU A 80 -18.73 8.39 -1.58
CA LEU A 80 -18.38 9.58 -2.34
C LEU A 80 -18.03 9.23 -3.80
N VAL A 81 -17.21 8.21 -3.98
CA VAL A 81 -16.81 7.72 -5.31
C VAL A 81 -18.01 7.17 -6.08
N ASP A 82 -18.88 6.37 -5.43
CA ASP A 82 -20.12 5.84 -6.05
C ASP A 82 -21.04 6.96 -6.55
N THR A 83 -21.02 8.12 -5.90
CA THR A 83 -21.78 9.30 -6.32
C THR A 83 -21.13 10.05 -7.49
N ILE A 84 -19.81 10.18 -7.48
CA ILE A 84 -19.07 11.04 -8.43
C ILE A 84 -18.70 10.30 -9.73
N ALA A 85 -18.29 9.04 -9.65
CA ALA A 85 -17.76 8.31 -10.79
C ALA A 85 -18.75 8.24 -11.97
N PRO A 86 -20.04 7.90 -11.78
CA PRO A 86 -21.00 7.85 -12.88
C PRO A 86 -21.17 9.20 -13.59
N SER A 87 -21.22 10.31 -12.84
CA SER A 87 -21.34 11.65 -13.42
C SER A 87 -20.10 12.10 -14.21
N SER A 88 -18.98 11.46 -13.98
CA SER A 88 -17.70 11.70 -14.67
C SER A 88 -17.44 10.72 -15.82
N GLY A 89 -18.33 9.72 -16.02
CA GLY A 89 -18.16 8.66 -17.00
C GLY A 89 -17.01 7.70 -16.65
N LEU A 90 -16.69 7.57 -15.36
CA LEU A 90 -15.63 6.69 -14.87
C LEU A 90 -16.21 5.49 -14.11
N GLU A 91 -15.51 4.37 -14.16
CA GLU A 91 -15.82 3.26 -13.27
C GLU A 91 -15.42 3.61 -11.82
N PRO A 92 -16.27 3.35 -10.80
CA PRO A 92 -15.93 3.57 -9.41
C PRO A 92 -14.62 2.89 -9.00
N GLN A 93 -14.36 1.68 -9.50
CA GLN A 93 -13.15 0.90 -9.22
C GLN A 93 -11.88 1.60 -9.72
N LEU A 94 -11.94 2.25 -10.88
CA LEU A 94 -10.81 3.02 -11.39
C LEU A 94 -10.52 4.22 -10.48
N LEU A 95 -11.56 4.95 -10.09
CA LEU A 95 -11.40 6.11 -9.23
C LEU A 95 -10.87 5.72 -7.84
N LEU A 96 -11.37 4.63 -7.26
CA LEU A 96 -10.85 4.06 -6.01
C LEU A 96 -9.38 3.62 -6.13
N ALA A 97 -9.01 3.00 -7.25
CA ALA A 97 -7.63 2.57 -7.49
C ALA A 97 -6.67 3.76 -7.54
N VAL A 98 -7.07 4.85 -8.22
CA VAL A 98 -6.29 6.10 -8.28
C VAL A 98 -6.17 6.73 -6.90
N ILE A 99 -7.28 6.97 -6.17
CA ILE A 99 -7.26 7.55 -4.82
C ILE A 99 -6.36 6.75 -3.87
N SER A 100 -6.43 5.43 -3.98
CA SER A 100 -5.59 4.57 -3.17
C SER A 100 -4.10 4.70 -3.49
N ALA A 101 -3.74 4.83 -4.78
CA ALA A 101 -2.35 4.99 -5.21
C ALA A 101 -1.79 6.38 -4.83
N GLU A 102 -2.63 7.41 -4.90
CA GLU A 102 -2.26 8.81 -4.65
C GLU A 102 -2.10 9.11 -3.16
N SER A 103 -3.09 8.82 -2.37
CA SER A 103 -3.12 9.25 -0.96
C SER A 103 -3.24 8.10 0.04
N GLY A 104 -3.54 6.87 -0.41
CA GLY A 104 -3.97 5.80 0.48
C GLY A 104 -5.23 6.19 1.25
N PHE A 105 -6.16 6.90 0.60
CA PHE A 105 -7.42 7.38 1.15
C PHE A 105 -7.29 8.48 2.23
N ARG A 106 -6.19 9.21 2.27
CA ARG A 106 -5.99 10.30 3.25
C ARG A 106 -6.41 11.63 2.65
N ALA A 107 -7.53 12.17 3.12
CA ALA A 107 -8.09 13.44 2.62
C ALA A 107 -7.15 14.65 2.83
N LYS A 108 -6.31 14.61 3.86
CA LYS A 108 -5.35 15.69 4.18
C LYS A 108 -3.91 15.37 3.78
N ALA A 109 -3.71 14.46 2.82
CA ALA A 109 -2.38 14.13 2.33
C ALA A 109 -1.76 15.33 1.59
N VAL A 110 -0.47 15.56 1.84
CA VAL A 110 0.36 16.51 1.10
C VAL A 110 1.63 15.80 0.68
N SER A 111 1.97 15.85 -0.60
CA SER A 111 3.22 15.29 -1.11
C SER A 111 4.38 16.27 -0.93
N PRO A 112 5.64 15.82 -0.97
CA PRO A 112 6.80 16.71 -0.97
C PRO A 112 6.82 17.72 -2.11
N LYS A 113 6.14 17.41 -3.23
CA LYS A 113 5.98 18.30 -4.39
C LYS A 113 4.79 19.26 -4.25
N GLY A 114 4.03 19.18 -3.15
CA GLY A 114 2.88 20.04 -2.88
C GLY A 114 1.55 19.57 -3.48
N ALA A 115 1.44 18.34 -3.96
CA ALA A 115 0.16 17.76 -4.36
C ALA A 115 -0.72 17.50 -3.13
N GLN A 116 -2.05 17.69 -3.23
CA GLN A 116 -2.94 17.80 -2.09
C GLN A 116 -4.19 16.94 -2.23
N GLY A 117 -4.63 16.38 -1.09
CA GLY A 117 -5.91 15.71 -0.93
C GLY A 117 -5.95 14.26 -1.41
N LEU A 118 -7.16 13.71 -1.53
CA LEU A 118 -7.41 12.31 -1.89
C LEU A 118 -6.78 11.90 -3.22
N MET A 119 -6.89 12.75 -4.24
CA MET A 119 -6.41 12.50 -5.60
C MET A 119 -5.12 13.28 -5.92
N GLN A 120 -4.45 13.85 -4.90
CA GLN A 120 -3.14 14.51 -5.01
C GLN A 120 -3.07 15.54 -6.14
N LEU A 121 -4.00 16.46 -6.15
CA LEU A 121 -4.01 17.55 -7.14
C LEU A 121 -2.90 18.58 -6.84
N MET A 122 -2.09 18.88 -7.85
CA MET A 122 -1.19 20.04 -7.77
C MET A 122 -1.98 21.34 -7.67
N PRO A 123 -1.52 22.34 -6.90
CA PRO A 123 -2.28 23.58 -6.69
C PRO A 123 -2.71 24.29 -7.99
N ALA A 124 -1.87 24.28 -9.02
CA ALA A 124 -2.23 24.84 -10.32
C ALA A 124 -3.36 24.05 -11.01
N THR A 125 -3.31 22.72 -10.93
CA THR A 125 -4.34 21.83 -11.47
C THR A 125 -5.65 21.98 -10.70
N ALA A 126 -5.60 22.02 -9.37
CA ALA A 126 -6.77 22.25 -8.52
C ALA A 126 -7.50 23.55 -8.90
N ARG A 127 -6.77 24.66 -9.01
CA ARG A 127 -7.35 25.95 -9.44
C ARG A 127 -7.98 25.88 -10.84
N ARG A 128 -7.31 25.26 -11.81
CA ARG A 128 -7.82 25.08 -13.18
C ARG A 128 -9.14 24.29 -13.21
N LEU A 129 -9.29 23.35 -12.29
CA LEU A 129 -10.47 22.49 -12.18
C LEU A 129 -11.57 23.06 -11.28
N GLY A 130 -11.38 24.25 -10.71
CA GLY A 130 -12.36 24.92 -9.84
C GLY A 130 -12.40 24.36 -8.42
N VAL A 131 -11.34 23.65 -7.98
CA VAL A 131 -11.21 23.17 -6.61
C VAL A 131 -10.69 24.33 -5.75
N THR A 132 -11.53 24.81 -4.83
CA THR A 132 -11.21 25.93 -3.92
C THR A 132 -10.58 25.45 -2.62
N ASP A 133 -11.02 24.28 -2.11
CA ASP A 133 -10.38 23.57 -0.98
C ASP A 133 -9.94 22.17 -1.43
N PRO A 134 -8.65 21.95 -1.68
CA PRO A 134 -8.14 20.64 -2.08
C PRO A 134 -8.17 19.59 -0.96
N PHE A 135 -8.47 19.98 0.29
CA PHE A 135 -8.62 19.06 1.41
C PHE A 135 -10.09 18.72 1.69
N ASP A 136 -11.04 19.36 1.03
CA ASP A 136 -12.42 18.93 0.98
C ASP A 136 -12.52 17.67 0.09
N PRO A 137 -12.99 16.52 0.64
CA PRO A 137 -13.02 15.28 -0.10
C PRO A 137 -13.82 15.34 -1.39
N GLU A 138 -14.98 16.00 -1.37
CA GLU A 138 -15.87 16.06 -2.52
C GLU A 138 -15.28 16.92 -3.64
N GLN A 139 -14.78 18.10 -3.33
CA GLN A 139 -14.15 18.97 -4.34
C GLN A 139 -12.92 18.32 -4.95
N ASN A 140 -12.10 17.67 -4.12
CA ASN A 140 -10.87 17.01 -4.56
C ASN A 140 -11.17 15.83 -5.49
N VAL A 141 -12.12 14.95 -5.12
CA VAL A 141 -12.49 13.80 -5.95
C VAL A 141 -13.19 14.23 -7.24
N ARG A 142 -14.08 15.24 -7.21
CA ARG A 142 -14.70 15.79 -8.43
C ARG A 142 -13.66 16.39 -9.38
N GLY A 143 -12.73 17.19 -8.84
CA GLY A 143 -11.64 17.78 -9.62
C GLY A 143 -10.74 16.69 -10.23
N GLY A 144 -10.30 15.74 -9.42
CA GLY A 144 -9.45 14.64 -9.89
C GLY A 144 -10.12 13.74 -10.92
N ALA A 145 -11.40 13.40 -10.73
CA ALA A 145 -12.20 12.64 -11.68
C ALA A 145 -12.31 13.39 -13.03
N ARG A 146 -12.61 14.70 -12.99
CA ARG A 146 -12.63 15.53 -14.18
C ARG A 146 -11.28 15.53 -14.91
N TYR A 147 -10.18 15.70 -14.17
CA TYR A 147 -8.84 15.64 -14.77
C TYR A 147 -8.55 14.29 -15.41
N LEU A 148 -8.87 13.19 -14.74
CA LEU A 148 -8.68 11.85 -15.30
C LEU A 148 -9.51 11.64 -16.58
N THR A 149 -10.76 12.13 -16.61
CA THR A 149 -11.62 12.08 -17.81
C THR A 149 -11.04 12.92 -18.96
N GLU A 150 -10.50 14.12 -18.66
CA GLU A 150 -9.81 14.94 -19.68
C GLU A 150 -8.61 14.20 -20.29
N LEU A 151 -7.82 13.51 -19.45
CA LEU A 151 -6.68 12.70 -19.90
C LEU A 151 -7.11 11.48 -20.70
N LEU A 152 -8.14 10.74 -20.28
CA LEU A 152 -8.67 9.63 -21.05
C LEU A 152 -9.07 10.08 -22.47
N ARG A 153 -9.82 11.16 -22.59
CA ARG A 153 -10.18 11.73 -23.91
C ARG A 153 -8.95 12.13 -24.73
N MET A 154 -7.94 12.75 -24.10
CA MET A 154 -6.70 13.16 -24.78
C MET A 154 -5.94 11.96 -25.34
N PHE A 155 -6.00 10.82 -24.68
CA PHE A 155 -5.27 9.61 -25.06
C PHE A 155 -6.16 8.52 -25.67
N ASN A 156 -7.35 8.88 -26.23
CA ASN A 156 -8.26 7.98 -26.94
C ASN A 156 -8.68 6.78 -26.08
N ASP A 157 -9.02 7.05 -24.82
CA ASP A 157 -9.41 6.07 -23.80
C ASP A 157 -8.34 5.02 -23.46
N ASP A 158 -7.08 5.26 -23.86
CA ASP A 158 -5.96 4.45 -23.36
C ASP A 158 -5.72 4.78 -21.89
N MET A 159 -6.25 3.91 -21.04
CA MET A 159 -6.16 4.05 -19.58
C MET A 159 -4.70 4.11 -19.09
N ARG A 160 -3.79 3.34 -19.70
CA ARG A 160 -2.39 3.32 -19.27
C ARG A 160 -1.68 4.63 -19.56
N LEU A 161 -1.96 5.22 -20.72
CA LEU A 161 -1.42 6.54 -21.08
C LEU A 161 -2.05 7.66 -20.25
N ALA A 162 -3.35 7.60 -20.00
CA ALA A 162 -4.04 8.55 -19.14
C ALA A 162 -3.47 8.53 -17.69
N LEU A 163 -3.25 7.34 -17.13
CA LEU A 163 -2.62 7.19 -15.81
C LEU A 163 -1.17 7.68 -15.80
N ALA A 164 -0.41 7.41 -16.84
CA ALA A 164 0.95 7.93 -16.98
C ALA A 164 0.97 9.47 -17.03
N ALA A 165 0.00 10.07 -17.76
CA ALA A 165 -0.16 11.51 -17.85
C ALA A 165 -0.65 12.12 -16.52
N TYR A 166 -1.51 11.42 -15.80
CA TYR A 166 -1.96 11.85 -14.47
C TYR A 166 -0.78 12.02 -13.51
N ASN A 167 0.14 11.05 -13.50
CA ASN A 167 1.30 11.06 -12.62
C ASN A 167 2.45 11.96 -13.09
N ALA A 168 2.79 11.92 -14.39
CA ALA A 168 3.96 12.61 -14.94
C ALA A 168 3.63 13.94 -15.65
N GLY A 169 2.34 14.24 -15.82
CA GLY A 169 1.85 15.32 -16.67
C GLY A 169 1.70 14.89 -18.15
N GLU A 170 0.65 15.39 -18.81
CA GLU A 170 0.32 15.07 -20.20
C GLU A 170 1.47 15.40 -21.20
N ASN A 171 2.17 16.51 -20.94
CA ASN A 171 3.30 16.90 -21.78
C ASN A 171 4.46 15.89 -21.74
N ALA A 172 4.65 15.17 -20.63
CA ALA A 172 5.68 14.14 -20.57
C ALA A 172 5.34 12.97 -21.49
N VAL A 173 4.09 12.51 -21.50
CA VAL A 173 3.61 11.43 -22.40
C VAL A 173 3.68 11.87 -23.86
N LEU A 174 3.28 13.11 -24.16
CA LEU A 174 3.35 13.66 -25.52
C LEU A 174 4.77 13.75 -26.04
N ARG A 175 5.73 14.27 -25.26
CA ARG A 175 7.16 14.35 -25.62
C ARG A 175 7.79 12.97 -25.87
N HIS A 176 7.25 11.92 -25.25
CA HIS A 176 7.70 10.54 -25.48
C HIS A 176 6.89 9.81 -26.54
N GLY A 177 6.32 10.54 -27.50
CA GLY A 177 5.63 9.94 -28.65
C GLY A 177 4.33 9.20 -28.27
N ARG A 178 3.58 9.70 -27.29
CA ARG A 178 2.37 9.06 -26.73
C ARG A 178 2.67 7.66 -26.18
N ALA A 179 3.78 7.53 -25.49
CA ALA A 179 4.18 6.33 -24.77
C ALA A 179 4.39 6.63 -23.28
N ILE A 180 4.34 5.60 -22.43
CA ILE A 180 4.65 5.76 -20.99
C ILE A 180 6.11 6.18 -20.86
N PRO A 181 6.38 7.36 -20.28
CA PRO A 181 7.74 7.85 -20.11
C PRO A 181 8.63 6.85 -19.35
N PRO A 182 9.94 6.80 -19.61
CA PRO A 182 10.87 5.90 -18.96
C PRO A 182 11.22 6.32 -17.52
N TYR A 183 10.26 6.94 -16.84
CA TYR A 183 10.40 7.34 -15.45
C TYR A 183 10.01 6.17 -14.53
N PRO A 184 10.90 5.68 -13.66
CA PRO A 184 10.62 4.55 -12.78
C PRO A 184 9.36 4.78 -11.93
N GLU A 185 9.17 5.99 -11.37
CA GLU A 185 8.00 6.37 -10.58
C GLU A 185 6.71 6.19 -11.39
N THR A 186 6.66 6.72 -12.62
CA THR A 186 5.46 6.67 -13.47
C THR A 186 5.12 5.25 -13.90
N ARG A 187 6.12 4.45 -14.28
CA ARG A 187 5.90 3.03 -14.63
C ARG A 187 5.35 2.23 -13.48
N GLN A 188 5.89 2.42 -12.28
CA GLN A 188 5.41 1.77 -11.06
C GLN A 188 4.00 2.26 -10.68
N TYR A 189 3.72 3.55 -10.86
CA TYR A 189 2.40 4.12 -10.62
C TYR A 189 1.35 3.46 -11.52
N VAL A 190 1.58 3.44 -12.83
CA VAL A 190 0.65 2.80 -13.79
C VAL A 190 0.42 1.34 -13.44
N ALA A 191 1.48 0.57 -13.17
CA ALA A 191 1.36 -0.83 -12.80
C ALA A 191 0.51 -1.00 -11.53
N ARG A 192 0.79 -0.23 -10.49
CA ARG A 192 0.10 -0.25 -9.19
C ARG A 192 -1.39 0.08 -9.29
N VAL A 193 -1.75 1.12 -10.10
CA VAL A 193 -3.15 1.50 -10.29
C VAL A 193 -3.89 0.43 -11.10
N MET A 194 -3.30 -0.09 -12.18
CA MET A 194 -3.91 -1.14 -13.01
C MET A 194 -4.14 -2.44 -12.24
N GLU A 195 -3.17 -2.88 -11.45
CA GLU A 195 -3.31 -4.05 -10.58
C GLU A 195 -4.48 -3.89 -9.61
N ARG A 196 -4.54 -2.74 -8.94
CA ARG A 196 -5.60 -2.44 -7.98
C ARG A 196 -6.97 -2.33 -8.62
N TYR A 197 -7.06 -1.69 -9.77
CA TYR A 197 -8.29 -1.59 -10.56
C TYR A 197 -8.81 -2.98 -10.95
N THR A 198 -7.92 -3.85 -11.47
CA THR A 198 -8.28 -5.22 -11.83
C THR A 198 -8.76 -6.02 -10.62
N ALA A 199 -8.08 -5.89 -9.49
CA ALA A 199 -8.47 -6.55 -8.24
C ALA A 199 -9.85 -6.09 -7.74
N LEU A 200 -10.14 -4.78 -7.80
CA LEU A 200 -11.45 -4.24 -7.39
C LEU A 200 -12.59 -4.66 -8.32
N ARG A 201 -12.34 -4.81 -9.62
CA ARG A 201 -13.34 -5.33 -10.56
C ARG A 201 -13.67 -6.81 -10.34
N ALA A 202 -12.70 -7.59 -9.91
CA ALA A 202 -12.90 -9.02 -9.64
C ALA A 202 -13.76 -9.31 -8.38
N LEU A 203 -14.05 -8.28 -7.56
CA LEU A 203 -14.86 -8.41 -6.34
C LEU A 203 -16.37 -8.15 -6.58
N GLN A 204 -16.76 -7.85 -7.81
CA GLN A 204 -18.16 -7.62 -8.23
C GLN A 204 -18.70 -8.83 -8.97
#